data_3e909e784119e2e4f80e0c7a830e8cb1
#
_entry.id   3e909e784119e2e4f80e0c7a830e8cb1
#
_cell.length_a   1.000
_cell.length_b   1.000
_cell.length_c   1.000
_cell.angle_alpha   90.00
_cell.angle_beta   90.00
_cell.angle_gamma   90.00
#
_symmetry.space_group_name_H-M   'P 1'
#
loop_
_entity.id
_entity.type
_entity.pdbx_description
1 polymer ?
#
loop_
_entity_poly.entity_id
_entity_poly.type
_entity_poly.pdbx_seq_one_letter_code
_entity_poly.pdbx_strand_id
1 'polypeptide(L)'
;MRAGADARPRTATTPVATVHDHITDAVKTPDLIRLTDDVVLARFETMKVYAALGAVRSLLRRGRVVPGQTLVDSSSGIYALALAMACHRYGLRCHIVASTTVDATMRAQLEILGATVDAMPPSQSLRLDQELRVRHVRRLLAERPDFHWMRQYHDGVHHEGYREFAELLSGALPDGPLTVVGAVGTGASTGGLACALRESGRSVRLVGIQPFGSVTFGSERFEDPEAIIAGIGSSIPFGNVRHELYDTVHWLDFRHAMAGAVGLLREHAVFAGLSTGAAHLTASWEAARDPGRLHLVLGADTGHRYAERVFARHAEALDPAGLRPRIIASPDDLRPPWSVMEWAGRTAPEAARTTEGAWSSEGDVPSPSMSPSPSSVPSVELLP
;
A
#
# COMPACT_ATOMS: atom_id res chain seq x y z
N MET A 1 -23.19 9.51 -47.03
CA MET A 1 -22.21 10.57 -46.82
C MET A 1 -22.34 11.05 -45.41
N ARG A 2 -21.45 10.62 -44.50
CA ARG A 2 -21.29 11.17 -43.15
C ARG A 2 -19.84 11.63 -43.06
N ALA A 3 -19.66 12.91 -42.78
CA ALA A 3 -18.39 13.57 -42.67
C ALA A 3 -17.56 12.96 -41.51
N GLY A 4 -16.33 12.57 -41.81
CA GLY A 4 -15.37 12.15 -40.85
C GLY A 4 -14.93 13.34 -39.99
N ALA A 5 -15.01 13.19 -38.70
CA ALA A 5 -14.41 14.10 -37.74
C ALA A 5 -12.88 13.98 -37.83
N ASP A 6 -12.25 15.04 -38.25
CA ASP A 6 -10.80 15.22 -38.39
C ASP A 6 -10.18 15.29 -36.99
N ALA A 7 -9.78 14.11 -36.44
CA ALA A 7 -9.01 14.04 -35.23
C ALA A 7 -7.57 14.48 -35.54
N ARG A 8 -7.26 15.74 -35.27
CA ARG A 8 -5.88 16.25 -35.34
C ARG A 8 -4.97 15.39 -34.51
N PRO A 9 -3.84 14.87 -35.06
CA PRO A 9 -2.88 14.12 -34.29
C PRO A 9 -2.33 15.03 -33.19
N ARG A 10 -2.49 14.62 -31.92
CA ARG A 10 -1.78 15.25 -30.81
C ARG A 10 -0.29 15.11 -31.14
N THR A 11 0.40 16.22 -31.31
CA THR A 11 1.86 16.25 -31.42
C THR A 11 2.44 15.52 -30.22
N ALA A 12 2.95 14.32 -30.45
CA ALA A 12 3.67 13.55 -29.45
C ALA A 12 4.96 14.30 -29.14
N THR A 13 4.98 15.05 -28.03
CA THR A 13 6.22 15.54 -27.47
C THR A 13 7.02 14.28 -27.09
N THR A 14 8.22 14.16 -27.66
CA THR A 14 9.14 13.08 -27.30
C THR A 14 9.32 13.09 -25.79
N PRO A 15 9.05 11.98 -25.07
CA PRO A 15 9.25 11.95 -23.63
C PRO A 15 10.74 12.19 -23.34
N VAL A 16 11.03 13.21 -22.57
CA VAL A 16 12.40 13.47 -22.11
C VAL A 16 12.68 12.44 -21.02
N ALA A 17 13.70 11.59 -21.26
CA ALA A 17 14.17 10.63 -20.24
C ALA A 17 14.76 11.43 -19.07
N THR A 18 14.33 11.08 -17.84
CA THR A 18 14.84 11.68 -16.61
C THR A 18 15.98 10.83 -16.05
N VAL A 19 17.12 11.47 -15.75
CA VAL A 19 18.20 10.82 -15.01
C VAL A 19 17.95 11.04 -13.52
N HIS A 20 17.94 9.97 -12.74
CA HIS A 20 17.71 10.00 -11.30
C HIS A 20 18.99 9.67 -10.53
N ASP A 21 19.25 10.36 -9.43
CA ASP A 21 20.41 10.12 -8.59
C ASP A 21 20.27 8.87 -7.69
N HIS A 22 19.03 8.44 -7.47
CA HIS A 22 18.74 7.26 -6.67
C HIS A 22 17.52 6.51 -7.20
N ILE A 23 17.54 5.18 -7.12
CA ILE A 23 16.45 4.32 -7.62
C ILE A 23 15.07 4.68 -7.02
N THR A 24 15.03 5.17 -5.79
CA THR A 24 13.76 5.58 -5.16
C THR A 24 13.06 6.72 -5.88
N ASP A 25 13.77 7.57 -6.58
CA ASP A 25 13.17 8.65 -7.38
C ASP A 25 12.55 8.12 -8.68
N ALA A 26 13.14 7.08 -9.24
CA ALA A 26 12.57 6.40 -10.41
C ALA A 26 11.34 5.59 -10.06
N VAL A 27 11.43 4.70 -9.04
CA VAL A 27 10.33 3.75 -8.72
C VAL A 27 9.10 4.42 -8.07
N LYS A 28 9.21 5.65 -7.57
CA LYS A 28 8.03 6.38 -7.09
C LYS A 28 7.15 6.94 -8.22
N THR A 29 7.66 7.03 -9.45
CA THR A 29 6.86 7.48 -10.60
C THR A 29 6.15 6.28 -11.21
N PRO A 30 4.80 6.21 -11.15
CA PRO A 30 4.07 5.10 -11.73
C PRO A 30 3.95 5.23 -13.25
N ASP A 31 3.78 4.09 -13.92
CA ASP A 31 3.22 4.08 -15.26
C ASP A 31 1.71 4.34 -15.16
N LEU A 32 1.23 5.42 -15.78
CA LEU A 32 -0.21 5.67 -15.89
C LEU A 32 -0.72 5.05 -17.19
N ILE A 33 -1.49 3.96 -17.07
CA ILE A 33 -1.96 3.16 -18.19
C ILE A 33 -3.49 3.28 -18.28
N ARG A 34 -3.98 3.78 -19.42
CA ARG A 34 -5.42 3.79 -19.71
C ARG A 34 -5.88 2.39 -20.09
N LEU A 35 -6.71 1.79 -19.27
CA LEU A 35 -7.29 0.47 -19.53
C LEU A 35 -8.59 0.59 -20.32
N THR A 36 -9.45 1.55 -19.98
CA THR A 36 -10.67 1.92 -20.71
C THR A 36 -10.84 3.44 -20.69
N ASP A 37 -11.88 3.96 -21.29
CA ASP A 37 -12.14 5.41 -21.26
C ASP A 37 -12.30 5.94 -19.84
N ASP A 38 -12.88 5.14 -18.93
CA ASP A 38 -13.19 5.51 -17.56
C ASP A 38 -12.24 4.87 -16.52
N VAL A 39 -11.25 4.07 -16.93
CA VAL A 39 -10.33 3.37 -15.99
C VAL A 39 -8.87 3.62 -16.34
N VAL A 40 -8.13 4.14 -15.39
CA VAL A 40 -6.67 4.34 -15.45
C VAL A 40 -5.99 3.54 -14.33
N LEU A 41 -4.95 2.81 -14.67
CA LEU A 41 -4.09 2.12 -13.73
C LEU A 41 -2.84 2.97 -13.44
N ALA A 42 -2.56 3.22 -12.17
CA ALA A 42 -1.24 3.67 -11.72
C ALA A 42 -0.44 2.43 -11.31
N ARG A 43 0.43 1.95 -12.21
CA ARG A 43 1.25 0.76 -12.00
C ARG A 43 2.58 1.13 -11.38
N PHE A 44 2.89 0.54 -10.25
CA PHE A 44 4.17 0.69 -9.57
C PHE A 44 4.99 -0.61 -9.61
N GLU A 45 6.28 -0.48 -9.50
CA GLU A 45 7.16 -1.56 -9.09
C GLU A 45 6.98 -1.84 -7.59
N THR A 46 6.97 -0.79 -6.77
CA THR A 46 6.63 -0.84 -5.34
C THR A 46 6.05 0.50 -4.85
N MET A 47 4.74 0.56 -4.69
CA MET A 47 4.07 1.77 -4.22
C MET A 47 4.42 2.14 -2.78
N LYS A 48 4.92 1.20 -1.97
CA LYS A 48 5.33 1.44 -0.58
C LYS A 48 6.53 2.39 -0.46
N VAL A 49 7.21 2.68 -1.56
CA VAL A 49 8.28 3.69 -1.59
C VAL A 49 7.79 5.05 -1.10
N TYR A 50 6.55 5.46 -1.42
CA TYR A 50 5.98 6.70 -0.91
C TYR A 50 5.83 6.71 0.60
N ALA A 51 5.31 5.61 1.19
CA ALA A 51 5.16 5.49 2.63
C ALA A 51 6.52 5.52 3.34
N ALA A 52 7.50 4.72 2.88
CA ALA A 52 8.80 4.60 3.52
C ALA A 52 9.63 5.88 3.37
N LEU A 53 9.80 6.40 2.14
CA LEU A 53 10.57 7.63 1.91
C LEU A 53 9.93 8.83 2.58
N GLY A 54 8.61 8.99 2.46
CA GLY A 54 7.88 10.09 3.08
C GLY A 54 8.03 10.09 4.59
N ALA A 55 7.87 8.93 5.23
CA ALA A 55 8.05 8.77 6.67
C ALA A 55 9.49 9.07 7.10
N VAL A 56 10.49 8.46 6.46
CA VAL A 56 11.91 8.67 6.80
C VAL A 56 12.29 10.14 6.63
N ARG A 57 11.95 10.76 5.50
CA ARG A 57 12.21 12.18 5.25
C ARG A 57 11.54 13.09 6.29
N SER A 58 10.32 12.77 6.68
CA SER A 58 9.59 13.53 7.69
C SER A 58 10.20 13.39 9.07
N LEU A 59 10.59 12.18 9.47
CA LEU A 59 11.24 11.91 10.77
C LEU A 59 12.61 12.59 10.86
N LEU A 60 13.43 12.57 9.80
CA LEU A 60 14.70 13.29 9.72
C LEU A 60 14.51 14.81 9.85
N ARG A 61 13.58 15.40 9.10
CA ARG A 61 13.27 16.84 9.17
C ARG A 61 12.80 17.28 10.55
N ARG A 62 12.09 16.41 11.27
CA ARG A 62 11.61 16.67 12.65
C ARG A 62 12.65 16.35 13.72
N GLY A 63 13.84 15.90 13.35
CA GLY A 63 14.89 15.49 14.29
C GLY A 63 14.53 14.27 15.15
N ARG A 64 13.52 13.49 14.76
CA ARG A 64 13.11 12.26 15.45
C ARG A 64 14.01 11.07 15.10
N VAL A 65 14.70 11.15 14.00
CA VAL A 65 15.70 10.21 13.50
C VAL A 65 16.92 11.01 13.07
N VAL A 66 18.10 10.46 13.31
CA VAL A 66 19.38 11.07 12.93
C VAL A 66 20.15 10.18 11.96
N PRO A 67 21.04 10.74 11.10
CA PRO A 67 21.88 9.96 10.20
C PRO A 67 22.65 8.85 10.94
N GLY A 68 22.75 7.67 10.33
CA GLY A 68 23.41 6.49 10.92
C GLY A 68 22.57 5.72 11.96
N GLN A 69 21.39 6.21 12.35
CA GLN A 69 20.48 5.49 13.24
C GLN A 69 19.88 4.26 12.57
N THR A 70 19.51 3.26 13.36
CA THR A 70 18.84 2.05 12.87
C THR A 70 17.32 2.22 12.93
N LEU A 71 16.66 2.04 11.79
CA LEU A 71 15.21 1.95 11.71
C LEU A 71 14.78 0.49 11.73
N VAL A 72 13.85 0.14 12.61
CA VAL A 72 13.33 -1.23 12.73
C VAL A 72 11.84 -1.26 12.44
N ASP A 73 11.36 -2.29 11.73
CA ASP A 73 9.93 -2.57 11.62
C ASP A 73 9.65 -4.05 11.31
N SER A 74 8.39 -4.43 11.50
CA SER A 74 7.87 -5.74 11.14
C SER A 74 7.27 -5.70 9.73
N SER A 75 7.90 -6.40 8.79
CA SER A 75 7.36 -6.53 7.43
C SER A 75 7.91 -7.75 6.71
N SER A 76 7.04 -8.45 5.97
CA SER A 76 7.42 -9.56 5.08
C SER A 76 7.11 -9.26 3.61
N GLY A 77 6.83 -8.02 3.29
CA GLY A 77 6.38 -7.58 1.97
C GLY A 77 7.17 -6.40 1.41
N ILE A 78 6.57 -5.78 0.40
CA ILE A 78 7.18 -4.66 -0.36
C ILE A 78 7.55 -3.44 0.51
N TYR A 79 6.97 -3.30 1.72
CA TYR A 79 7.38 -2.23 2.63
C TYR A 79 8.79 -2.46 3.19
N ALA A 80 9.19 -3.72 3.46
CA ALA A 80 10.55 -4.02 3.91
C ALA A 80 11.60 -3.53 2.91
N LEU A 81 11.39 -3.83 1.62
CA LEU A 81 12.26 -3.36 0.55
C LEU A 81 12.26 -1.83 0.44
N ALA A 82 11.07 -1.22 0.49
CA ALA A 82 10.94 0.24 0.43
C ALA A 82 11.64 0.94 1.60
N LEU A 83 11.58 0.37 2.81
CA LEU A 83 12.31 0.89 3.97
C LEU A 83 13.82 0.73 3.82
N ALA A 84 14.29 -0.43 3.33
CA ALA A 84 15.71 -0.65 3.07
C ALA A 84 16.26 0.33 2.02
N MET A 85 15.51 0.58 0.94
CA MET A 85 15.87 1.58 -0.07
C MET A 85 15.90 3.01 0.52
N ALA A 86 14.93 3.35 1.39
CA ALA A 86 14.92 4.65 2.06
C ALA A 86 16.10 4.81 3.02
N CYS A 87 16.44 3.76 3.78
CA CYS A 87 17.61 3.76 4.65
C CYS A 87 18.91 3.92 3.85
N HIS A 88 19.05 3.20 2.74
CA HIS A 88 20.19 3.34 1.83
C HIS A 88 20.35 4.78 1.31
N ARG A 89 19.25 5.40 0.87
CA ARG A 89 19.24 6.79 0.37
C ARG A 89 19.71 7.80 1.41
N TYR A 90 19.28 7.64 2.65
CA TYR A 90 19.50 8.63 3.72
C TYR A 90 20.63 8.26 4.70
N GLY A 91 21.45 7.25 4.37
CA GLY A 91 22.57 6.83 5.23
C GLY A 91 22.14 6.32 6.60
N LEU A 92 20.99 5.60 6.64
CA LEU A 92 20.44 4.96 7.83
C LEU A 92 20.69 3.46 7.80
N ARG A 93 20.60 2.79 8.93
CA ARG A 93 20.61 1.33 8.99
C ARG A 93 19.18 0.79 9.03
N CYS A 94 18.96 -0.36 8.42
CA CYS A 94 17.65 -1.01 8.34
C CYS A 94 17.67 -2.34 9.08
N HIS A 95 16.66 -2.60 9.92
CA HIS A 95 16.46 -3.88 10.58
C HIS A 95 15.01 -4.34 10.37
N ILE A 96 14.83 -5.49 9.73
CA ILE A 96 13.51 -6.03 9.39
C ILE A 96 13.23 -7.29 10.18
N VAL A 97 12.12 -7.30 10.91
CA VAL A 97 11.57 -8.52 11.53
C VAL A 97 10.55 -9.09 10.56
N ALA A 98 10.91 -10.18 9.89
CA ALA A 98 10.15 -10.80 8.81
C ALA A 98 9.61 -12.19 9.18
N SER A 99 8.65 -12.70 8.41
CA SER A 99 8.32 -14.13 8.42
C SER A 99 9.35 -14.92 7.61
N THR A 100 9.55 -16.19 7.91
CA THR A 100 10.33 -17.10 7.07
C THR A 100 9.71 -17.34 5.70
N THR A 101 8.45 -16.91 5.48
CA THR A 101 7.77 -16.96 4.18
C THR A 101 8.18 -15.82 3.24
N VAL A 102 9.11 -14.95 3.65
CA VAL A 102 9.73 -13.98 2.72
C VAL A 102 10.45 -14.77 1.64
N ASP A 103 10.11 -14.45 0.37
CA ASP A 103 10.76 -15.12 -0.75
C ASP A 103 12.27 -14.86 -0.79
N ALA A 104 13.03 -15.81 -1.35
CA ALA A 104 14.48 -15.76 -1.37
C ALA A 104 15.03 -14.52 -2.10
N THR A 105 14.34 -14.05 -3.14
CA THR A 105 14.73 -12.86 -3.90
C THR A 105 14.61 -11.59 -3.06
N MET A 106 13.50 -11.44 -2.35
CA MET A 106 13.28 -10.30 -1.43
C MET A 106 14.33 -10.32 -0.31
N ARG A 107 14.60 -11.47 0.26
CA ARG A 107 15.61 -11.62 1.32
C ARG A 107 16.99 -11.20 0.84
N ALA A 108 17.41 -11.70 -0.33
CA ALA A 108 18.70 -11.34 -0.93
C ALA A 108 18.80 -9.83 -1.20
N GLN A 109 17.72 -9.21 -1.71
CA GLN A 109 17.70 -7.76 -1.93
C GLN A 109 17.89 -6.97 -0.63
N LEU A 110 17.21 -7.38 0.46
CA LEU A 110 17.33 -6.74 1.77
C LEU A 110 18.77 -6.86 2.31
N GLU A 111 19.34 -8.05 2.27
CA GLU A 111 20.70 -8.32 2.75
C GLU A 111 21.76 -7.55 1.94
N ILE A 112 21.63 -7.51 0.62
CA ILE A 112 22.54 -6.76 -0.28
C ILE A 112 22.44 -5.23 -0.03
N LEU A 113 21.24 -4.73 0.29
CA LEU A 113 21.05 -3.33 0.70
C LEU A 113 21.57 -3.04 2.11
N GLY A 114 22.17 -4.02 2.79
CA GLY A 114 22.74 -3.88 4.13
C GLY A 114 21.71 -3.95 5.25
N ALA A 115 20.48 -4.42 4.99
CA ALA A 115 19.50 -4.62 6.03
C ALA A 115 19.79 -5.88 6.85
N THR A 116 19.64 -5.79 8.17
CA THR A 116 19.55 -6.97 9.04
C THR A 116 18.16 -7.55 8.94
N VAL A 117 18.03 -8.86 8.79
CA VAL A 117 16.74 -9.55 8.67
C VAL A 117 16.61 -10.65 9.71
N ASP A 118 15.72 -10.45 10.68
CA ASP A 118 15.32 -11.48 11.64
C ASP A 118 14.12 -12.25 11.08
N ALA A 119 14.36 -13.48 10.64
CA ALA A 119 13.32 -14.35 10.11
C ALA A 119 12.62 -15.12 11.23
N MET A 120 11.37 -14.78 11.55
CA MET A 120 10.57 -15.45 12.56
C MET A 120 9.93 -16.72 12.00
N PRO A 121 10.02 -17.86 12.68
CA PRO A 121 9.39 -19.09 12.25
C PRO A 121 7.86 -18.92 12.20
N PRO A 122 7.16 -19.66 11.30
CA PRO A 122 5.71 -19.65 11.26
C PRO A 122 5.13 -20.27 12.53
N SER A 123 3.97 -19.76 12.94
CA SER A 123 3.20 -20.31 14.06
C SER A 123 1.93 -21.00 13.57
N GLN A 124 1.00 -21.23 14.48
CA GLN A 124 -0.27 -21.90 14.20
C GLN A 124 -1.27 -21.04 13.41
N SER A 125 -1.06 -19.70 13.34
CA SER A 125 -1.95 -18.80 12.63
C SER A 125 -1.25 -17.50 12.19
N LEU A 126 -1.76 -16.88 11.12
CA LEU A 126 -1.26 -15.59 10.62
C LEU A 126 -1.33 -14.49 11.68
N ARG A 127 -2.36 -14.51 12.53
CA ARG A 127 -2.51 -13.57 13.64
C ARG A 127 -1.36 -13.70 14.61
N LEU A 128 -1.09 -14.91 15.07
CA LEU A 128 -0.01 -15.19 16.01
C LEU A 128 1.37 -14.86 15.40
N ASP A 129 1.55 -15.13 14.10
CA ASP A 129 2.77 -14.75 13.38
C ASP A 129 3.00 -13.24 13.40
N GLN A 130 1.95 -12.44 13.18
CA GLN A 130 2.06 -10.98 13.24
C GLN A 130 2.34 -10.49 14.67
N GLU A 131 1.66 -11.05 15.67
CA GLU A 131 1.87 -10.70 17.08
C GLU A 131 3.28 -11.08 17.57
N LEU A 132 3.81 -12.23 17.15
CA LEU A 132 5.17 -12.66 17.49
C LEU A 132 6.22 -11.70 16.90
N ARG A 133 6.08 -11.29 15.66
CA ARG A 133 6.99 -10.32 15.04
C ARG A 133 6.96 -8.97 15.76
N VAL A 134 5.80 -8.46 16.12
CA VAL A 134 5.68 -7.21 16.87
C VAL A 134 6.30 -7.34 18.27
N ARG A 135 6.10 -8.46 18.97
CA ARG A 135 6.79 -8.73 20.25
C ARG A 135 8.31 -8.76 20.09
N HIS A 136 8.81 -9.34 19.01
CA HIS A 136 10.25 -9.36 18.75
C HIS A 136 10.80 -7.95 18.50
N VAL A 137 10.09 -7.10 17.74
CA VAL A 137 10.46 -5.68 17.59
C VAL A 137 10.54 -4.98 18.94
N ARG A 138 9.55 -5.17 19.82
CA ARG A 138 9.57 -4.59 21.17
C ARG A 138 10.75 -5.07 22.02
N ARG A 139 11.12 -6.33 21.92
CA ARG A 139 12.32 -6.84 22.60
C ARG A 139 13.58 -6.17 22.07
N LEU A 140 13.74 -6.07 20.74
CA LEU A 140 14.86 -5.35 20.13
C LEU A 140 14.96 -3.90 20.63
N LEU A 141 13.85 -3.19 20.74
CA LEU A 141 13.82 -1.81 21.25
C LEU A 141 14.23 -1.71 22.73
N ALA A 142 13.89 -2.71 23.54
CA ALA A 142 14.33 -2.77 24.94
C ALA A 142 15.83 -3.02 25.06
N GLU A 143 16.41 -3.86 24.19
CA GLU A 143 17.84 -4.19 24.13
C GLU A 143 18.65 -3.11 23.42
N ARG A 144 18.06 -2.38 22.50
CA ARG A 144 18.67 -1.39 21.61
C ARG A 144 17.86 -0.09 21.61
N PRO A 145 17.98 0.73 22.64
CA PRO A 145 17.22 1.98 22.77
C PRO A 145 17.61 3.05 21.72
N ASP A 146 18.73 2.84 21.00
CA ASP A 146 19.15 3.64 19.85
C ASP A 146 18.35 3.35 18.58
N PHE A 147 17.58 2.27 18.54
CA PHE A 147 16.74 1.95 17.38
C PHE A 147 15.49 2.84 17.36
N HIS A 148 15.02 3.14 16.14
CA HIS A 148 13.74 3.82 15.94
C HIS A 148 12.74 2.86 15.30
N TRP A 149 11.60 2.65 15.96
CA TRP A 149 10.52 1.82 15.42
C TRP A 149 9.66 2.62 14.44
N MET A 150 9.60 2.21 13.18
CA MET A 150 8.82 2.88 12.14
C MET A 150 7.31 2.76 12.31
N ARG A 151 6.82 1.70 12.97
CA ARG A 151 5.40 1.50 13.32
C ARG A 151 4.45 1.66 12.14
N GLN A 152 4.75 1.01 10.99
CA GLN A 152 3.94 1.16 9.77
C GLN A 152 2.45 0.84 9.96
N TYR A 153 2.10 0.07 10.99
CA TYR A 153 0.71 -0.29 11.28
C TYR A 153 -0.07 0.81 12.03
N HIS A 154 0.62 1.76 12.68
CA HIS A 154 0.00 2.69 13.63
C HIS A 154 0.42 4.14 13.46
N ASP A 155 1.61 4.43 12.90
CA ASP A 155 2.10 5.80 12.80
C ASP A 155 1.62 6.49 11.53
N GLY A 156 0.86 7.57 11.69
CA GLY A 156 0.29 8.38 10.62
C GLY A 156 1.32 9.05 9.70
N VAL A 157 2.60 9.10 10.10
CA VAL A 157 3.68 9.63 9.26
C VAL A 157 3.78 8.93 7.90
N HIS A 158 3.33 7.68 7.82
CA HIS A 158 3.31 6.89 6.57
C HIS A 158 2.29 7.38 5.53
N HIS A 159 1.32 8.20 5.92
CA HIS A 159 0.38 8.82 4.99
C HIS A 159 1.00 10.03 4.27
N GLU A 160 1.94 10.72 4.90
CA GLU A 160 2.48 12.01 4.44
C GLU A 160 3.16 11.92 3.06
N GLY A 161 3.82 10.80 2.75
CA GLY A 161 4.49 10.59 1.48
C GLY A 161 3.56 10.58 0.27
N TYR A 162 2.28 10.25 0.45
CA TYR A 162 1.32 10.17 -0.65
C TYR A 162 0.83 11.53 -1.16
N ARG A 163 1.17 12.63 -0.49
CA ARG A 163 0.93 13.99 -1.00
C ARG A 163 1.66 14.23 -2.32
N GLU A 164 2.93 13.80 -2.41
CA GLU A 164 3.72 13.89 -3.63
C GLU A 164 3.07 13.11 -4.80
N PHE A 165 2.50 11.94 -4.50
CA PHE A 165 1.76 11.17 -5.50
C PHE A 165 0.44 11.86 -5.91
N ALA A 166 -0.27 12.49 -4.98
CA ALA A 166 -1.47 13.26 -5.30
C ALA A 166 -1.17 14.45 -6.21
N GLU A 167 -0.05 15.15 -6.00
CA GLU A 167 0.43 16.25 -6.84
C GLU A 167 0.74 15.75 -8.26
N LEU A 168 1.45 14.63 -8.40
CA LEU A 168 1.72 14.00 -9.69
C LEU A 168 0.43 13.67 -10.44
N LEU A 169 -0.54 13.06 -9.78
CA LEU A 169 -1.82 12.71 -10.37
C LEU A 169 -2.64 13.94 -10.80
N SER A 170 -2.58 15.00 -10.01
CA SER A 170 -3.27 16.26 -10.34
C SER A 170 -2.70 16.90 -11.62
N GLY A 171 -1.41 16.72 -11.89
CA GLY A 171 -0.79 17.16 -13.14
C GLY A 171 -1.01 16.25 -14.35
N ALA A 172 -1.31 14.96 -14.11
CA ALA A 172 -1.36 13.94 -15.17
C ALA A 172 -2.78 13.52 -15.57
N LEU A 173 -3.74 13.60 -14.66
CA LEU A 173 -5.14 13.21 -14.91
C LEU A 173 -6.02 14.43 -15.19
N PRO A 174 -7.07 14.26 -15.99
CA PRO A 174 -8.03 15.35 -16.23
C PRO A 174 -8.70 15.78 -14.91
N ASP A 175 -9.10 17.05 -14.86
CA ASP A 175 -9.90 17.59 -13.76
C ASP A 175 -11.24 16.87 -13.65
N GLY A 176 -11.85 16.96 -12.47
CA GLY A 176 -13.17 16.41 -12.21
C GLY A 176 -13.21 15.31 -11.14
N PRO A 177 -14.38 14.70 -10.94
CA PRO A 177 -14.56 13.67 -9.96
C PRO A 177 -13.71 12.42 -10.23
N LEU A 178 -13.10 11.88 -9.19
CA LEU A 178 -12.23 10.71 -9.26
C LEU A 178 -12.70 9.62 -8.27
N THR A 179 -12.76 8.38 -8.72
CA THR A 179 -12.86 7.22 -7.84
C THR A 179 -11.49 6.60 -7.69
N VAL A 180 -10.96 6.53 -6.46
CA VAL A 180 -9.71 5.83 -6.15
C VAL A 180 -10.06 4.43 -5.66
N VAL A 181 -9.53 3.41 -6.34
CA VAL A 181 -9.79 1.99 -6.05
C VAL A 181 -8.48 1.31 -5.65
N GLY A 182 -8.42 0.77 -4.44
CA GLY A 182 -7.19 0.16 -3.96
C GLY A 182 -7.37 -0.84 -2.82
N ALA A 183 -6.46 -1.79 -2.76
CA ALA A 183 -6.37 -2.75 -1.67
C ALA A 183 -5.96 -2.08 -0.37
N VAL A 184 -6.62 -2.43 0.74
CA VAL A 184 -6.36 -1.85 2.05
C VAL A 184 -5.59 -2.86 2.90
N GLY A 185 -4.28 -2.62 3.05
CA GLY A 185 -3.45 -3.25 4.07
C GLY A 185 -3.37 -2.32 5.29
N THR A 186 -2.28 -1.55 5.42
CA THR A 186 -2.13 -0.55 6.50
C THR A 186 -2.99 0.70 6.31
N GLY A 187 -3.66 0.87 5.18
CA GLY A 187 -4.45 2.06 4.88
C GLY A 187 -3.65 3.29 4.43
N ALA A 188 -2.31 3.25 4.55
CA ALA A 188 -1.48 4.42 4.28
C ALA A 188 -1.58 4.92 2.83
N SER A 189 -1.60 4.01 1.83
CA SER A 189 -1.69 4.39 0.42
C SER A 189 -3.06 4.94 0.05
N THR A 190 -4.11 4.19 0.33
CA THR A 190 -5.49 4.57 -0.02
C THR A 190 -5.95 5.79 0.76
N GLY A 191 -5.80 5.79 2.09
CA GLY A 191 -6.17 6.91 2.96
C GLY A 191 -5.31 8.14 2.73
N GLY A 192 -3.97 7.98 2.65
CA GLY A 192 -3.06 9.10 2.44
C GLY A 192 -3.28 9.80 1.10
N LEU A 193 -3.46 9.03 0.02
CA LEU A 193 -3.76 9.58 -1.30
C LEU A 193 -5.12 10.28 -1.33
N ALA A 194 -6.17 9.64 -0.81
CA ALA A 194 -7.51 10.23 -0.80
C ALA A 194 -7.57 11.54 0.00
N CYS A 195 -6.91 11.59 1.18
CA CYS A 195 -6.80 12.82 1.95
C CYS A 195 -6.10 13.92 1.15
N ALA A 196 -4.92 13.64 0.58
CA ALA A 196 -4.15 14.64 -0.15
C ALA A 196 -4.90 15.20 -1.37
N LEU A 197 -5.60 14.33 -2.12
CA LEU A 197 -6.43 14.75 -3.25
C LEU A 197 -7.66 15.57 -2.80
N ARG A 198 -8.32 15.18 -1.71
CA ARG A 198 -9.45 15.95 -1.14
C ARG A 198 -9.00 17.32 -0.60
N GLU A 199 -7.82 17.38 0.06
CA GLU A 199 -7.21 18.62 0.52
C GLU A 199 -6.85 19.59 -0.63
N SER A 200 -6.51 19.07 -1.81
CA SER A 200 -6.31 19.88 -3.02
C SER A 200 -7.62 20.31 -3.71
N GLY A 201 -8.77 20.01 -3.10
CA GLY A 201 -10.10 20.40 -3.62
C GLY A 201 -10.71 19.41 -4.62
N ARG A 202 -10.08 18.26 -4.87
CA ARG A 202 -10.63 17.26 -5.79
C ARG A 202 -11.76 16.45 -5.14
N SER A 203 -12.86 16.26 -5.86
CA SER A 203 -13.93 15.35 -5.44
C SER A 203 -13.47 13.91 -5.59
N VAL A 204 -13.24 13.20 -4.46
CA VAL A 204 -12.72 11.82 -4.45
C VAL A 204 -13.69 10.89 -3.74
N ARG A 205 -14.12 9.81 -4.45
CA ARG A 205 -14.74 8.62 -3.86
C ARG A 205 -13.65 7.58 -3.63
N LEU A 206 -13.55 7.06 -2.41
CA LEU A 206 -12.55 6.06 -2.03
C LEU A 206 -13.19 4.68 -1.90
N VAL A 207 -12.75 3.75 -2.72
CA VAL A 207 -13.18 2.35 -2.75
C VAL A 207 -12.05 1.47 -2.18
N GLY A 208 -12.32 0.85 -1.04
CA GLY A 208 -11.41 -0.07 -0.37
C GLY A 208 -11.69 -1.52 -0.72
N ILE A 209 -10.63 -2.32 -0.82
CA ILE A 209 -10.73 -3.75 -1.12
C ILE A 209 -10.10 -4.56 0.00
N GLN A 210 -10.80 -5.61 0.43
CA GLN A 210 -10.40 -6.53 1.48
C GLN A 210 -10.49 -7.98 1.02
N PRO A 211 -9.66 -8.88 1.53
CA PRO A 211 -9.92 -10.31 1.44
C PRO A 211 -10.95 -10.71 2.51
N PHE A 212 -11.61 -11.82 2.32
CA PHE A 212 -12.28 -12.51 3.43
C PHE A 212 -11.23 -12.99 4.45
N GLY A 213 -11.62 -13.08 5.73
CA GLY A 213 -10.72 -13.44 6.82
C GLY A 213 -9.92 -12.28 7.44
N SER A 214 -10.10 -11.06 6.95
CA SER A 214 -9.44 -9.86 7.48
C SER A 214 -10.25 -9.19 8.59
N VAL A 215 -9.57 -8.78 9.68
CA VAL A 215 -10.18 -7.99 10.75
C VAL A 215 -10.46 -6.55 10.33
N THR A 216 -9.77 -6.04 9.31
CA THR A 216 -9.75 -4.61 8.95
C THR A 216 -11.15 -4.04 8.71
N PHE A 217 -12.02 -4.76 8.00
CA PHE A 217 -13.40 -4.35 7.76
C PHE A 217 -14.41 -5.46 8.14
N GLY A 218 -14.12 -6.24 9.19
CA GLY A 218 -15.06 -7.13 9.84
C GLY A 218 -15.40 -8.41 9.07
N SER A 219 -14.41 -9.02 8.42
CA SER A 219 -14.60 -10.31 7.71
C SER A 219 -13.84 -11.48 8.32
N GLU A 220 -13.31 -11.34 9.54
CA GLU A 220 -12.46 -12.32 10.24
C GLU A 220 -13.13 -13.66 10.50
N ARG A 221 -14.48 -13.70 10.49
CA ARG A 221 -15.26 -14.94 10.67
C ARG A 221 -15.27 -15.87 9.44
N PHE A 222 -14.74 -15.40 8.32
CA PHE A 222 -14.66 -16.18 7.09
C PHE A 222 -13.26 -16.78 6.92
N GLU A 223 -13.21 -17.94 6.30
CA GLU A 223 -11.98 -18.60 5.92
C GLU A 223 -11.87 -18.61 4.38
N ASP A 224 -10.72 -18.20 3.88
CA ASP A 224 -10.29 -18.39 2.50
C ASP A 224 -8.93 -19.11 2.54
N PRO A 225 -8.90 -20.44 2.32
CA PRO A 225 -7.68 -21.25 2.46
C PRO A 225 -6.55 -20.80 1.49
N GLU A 226 -6.91 -20.14 0.41
CA GLU A 226 -5.95 -19.64 -0.56
C GLU A 226 -5.56 -18.17 -0.32
N ALA A 227 -6.18 -17.49 0.63
CA ALA A 227 -5.93 -16.08 0.88
C ALA A 227 -4.44 -15.77 1.08
N ILE A 228 -3.98 -14.74 0.40
CA ILE A 228 -2.64 -14.18 0.57
C ILE A 228 -2.80 -12.81 1.21
N ILE A 229 -2.56 -12.74 2.52
CA ILE A 229 -2.56 -11.48 3.26
C ILE A 229 -1.16 -10.84 3.14
N ALA A 230 -0.88 -10.31 1.95
CA ALA A 230 0.37 -9.61 1.64
C ALA A 230 0.04 -8.24 1.04
N GLY A 231 -0.11 -7.23 1.90
CA GLY A 231 -0.47 -5.87 1.48
C GLY A 231 -1.97 -5.63 1.26
N ILE A 232 -2.81 -6.65 1.49
CA ILE A 232 -4.27 -6.57 1.46
C ILE A 232 -4.84 -7.28 2.69
N GLY A 233 -5.62 -6.56 3.49
CA GLY A 233 -6.15 -7.08 4.76
C GLY A 233 -5.10 -7.22 5.87
N SER A 234 -5.57 -7.66 7.02
CA SER A 234 -4.75 -7.95 8.20
C SER A 234 -5.43 -8.96 9.12
N SER A 235 -4.63 -9.73 9.86
CA SER A 235 -5.13 -10.60 10.94
C SER A 235 -5.09 -9.93 12.31
N ILE A 236 -4.51 -8.71 12.41
CA ILE A 236 -4.50 -7.88 13.62
C ILE A 236 -4.97 -6.46 13.28
N PRO A 237 -5.50 -5.70 14.24
CA PRO A 237 -5.90 -4.31 14.02
C PRO A 237 -4.73 -3.42 13.61
N PHE A 238 -4.96 -2.54 12.63
CA PHE A 238 -4.03 -1.51 12.20
C PHE A 238 -4.58 -0.11 12.48
N GLY A 239 -3.94 0.66 13.35
CA GLY A 239 -4.35 2.02 13.71
C GLY A 239 -4.24 3.03 12.57
N ASN A 240 -3.47 2.72 11.52
CA ASN A 240 -3.33 3.58 10.34
C ASN A 240 -4.51 3.50 9.36
N VAL A 241 -5.42 2.55 9.51
CA VAL A 241 -6.61 2.47 8.67
C VAL A 241 -7.64 3.48 9.16
N ARG A 242 -7.87 4.51 8.37
CA ARG A 242 -8.89 5.53 8.62
C ARG A 242 -10.19 5.11 7.97
N HIS A 243 -10.99 4.32 8.69
CA HIS A 243 -12.21 3.68 8.17
C HIS A 243 -13.23 4.70 7.65
N GLU A 244 -13.30 5.86 8.28
CA GLU A 244 -14.20 6.96 7.95
C GLU A 244 -13.92 7.61 6.57
N LEU A 245 -12.76 7.35 5.99
CA LEU A 245 -12.42 7.88 4.66
C LEU A 245 -13.05 7.10 3.52
N TYR A 246 -13.44 5.85 3.76
CA TYR A 246 -13.94 4.96 2.71
C TYR A 246 -15.42 5.20 2.45
N ASP A 247 -15.75 5.34 1.17
CA ASP A 247 -17.13 5.48 0.70
C ASP A 247 -17.75 4.10 0.44
N THR A 248 -16.95 3.17 -0.11
CA THR A 248 -17.37 1.80 -0.44
C THR A 248 -16.29 0.80 -0.06
N VAL A 249 -16.68 -0.39 0.34
CA VAL A 249 -15.77 -1.51 0.61
C VAL A 249 -16.23 -2.75 -0.14
N HIS A 250 -15.27 -3.41 -0.81
CA HIS A 250 -15.44 -4.71 -1.45
C HIS A 250 -14.67 -5.78 -0.69
N TRP A 251 -15.24 -6.96 -0.55
CA TRP A 251 -14.59 -8.16 -0.04
C TRP A 251 -14.54 -9.20 -1.15
N LEU A 252 -13.34 -9.63 -1.53
CA LEU A 252 -13.11 -10.62 -2.57
C LEU A 252 -12.33 -11.81 -2.02
N ASP A 253 -12.64 -13.02 -2.52
CA ASP A 253 -11.80 -14.18 -2.28
C ASP A 253 -10.57 -14.18 -3.20
N PHE A 254 -9.64 -15.12 -2.94
CA PHE A 254 -8.43 -15.29 -3.74
C PHE A 254 -8.72 -15.52 -5.22
N ARG A 255 -9.73 -16.33 -5.57
CA ARG A 255 -10.03 -16.68 -6.95
C ARG A 255 -10.52 -15.49 -7.77
N HIS A 256 -11.27 -14.58 -7.16
CA HIS A 256 -11.70 -13.32 -7.80
C HIS A 256 -10.52 -12.35 -7.99
N ALA A 257 -9.65 -12.23 -6.99
CA ALA A 257 -8.43 -11.43 -7.13
C ALA A 257 -7.50 -12.00 -8.21
N MET A 258 -7.37 -13.33 -8.31
CA MET A 258 -6.62 -14.02 -9.36
C MET A 258 -7.24 -13.79 -10.73
N ALA A 259 -8.58 -13.87 -10.86
CA ALA A 259 -9.29 -13.59 -12.11
C ALA A 259 -8.96 -12.18 -12.62
N GLY A 260 -8.98 -11.18 -11.75
CA GLY A 260 -8.61 -9.81 -12.10
C GLY A 260 -7.14 -9.66 -12.51
N ALA A 261 -6.19 -10.34 -11.82
CA ALA A 261 -4.77 -10.27 -12.16
C ALA A 261 -4.44 -10.96 -13.51
N VAL A 262 -5.03 -12.13 -13.75
CA VAL A 262 -4.86 -12.87 -15.01
C VAL A 262 -5.58 -12.15 -16.16
N GLY A 263 -6.78 -11.60 -15.90
CA GLY A 263 -7.52 -10.76 -16.85
C GLY A 263 -6.72 -9.54 -17.29
N LEU A 264 -6.15 -8.81 -16.33
CA LEU A 264 -5.33 -7.62 -16.59
C LEU A 264 -4.12 -7.94 -17.51
N LEU A 265 -3.48 -9.10 -17.30
CA LEU A 265 -2.39 -9.55 -18.17
C LEU A 265 -2.89 -9.96 -19.57
N ARG A 266 -4.02 -10.68 -19.67
CA ARG A 266 -4.59 -11.13 -20.95
C ARG A 266 -5.09 -9.99 -21.82
N GLU A 267 -5.76 -9.01 -21.22
CA GLU A 267 -6.46 -7.95 -21.95
C GLU A 267 -5.58 -6.74 -22.22
N HIS A 268 -4.65 -6.44 -21.29
CA HIS A 268 -3.85 -5.21 -21.32
C HIS A 268 -2.34 -5.47 -21.32
N ALA A 269 -1.89 -6.72 -21.32
CA ALA A 269 -0.47 -7.10 -21.20
C ALA A 269 0.22 -6.54 -19.93
N VAL A 270 -0.52 -6.26 -18.88
CA VAL A 270 0.01 -5.70 -17.63
C VAL A 270 0.24 -6.81 -16.61
N PHE A 271 1.51 -7.06 -16.29
CA PHE A 271 1.93 -8.02 -15.28
C PHE A 271 2.02 -7.35 -13.91
N ALA A 272 0.98 -7.45 -13.11
CA ALA A 272 0.83 -6.79 -11.82
C ALA A 272 0.43 -7.77 -10.71
N GLY A 273 0.61 -7.37 -9.45
CA GLY A 273 0.34 -8.22 -8.30
C GLY A 273 -1.13 -8.53 -8.06
N LEU A 274 -1.38 -9.47 -7.15
CA LEU A 274 -2.74 -9.96 -6.83
C LEU A 274 -3.67 -8.84 -6.32
N SER A 275 -3.15 -7.92 -5.51
CA SER A 275 -3.90 -6.75 -5.02
C SER A 275 -4.33 -5.82 -6.16
N THR A 276 -3.49 -5.69 -7.19
CA THR A 276 -3.82 -4.93 -8.41
C THR A 276 -4.92 -5.63 -9.20
N GLY A 277 -4.88 -6.96 -9.29
CA GLY A 277 -5.94 -7.75 -9.91
C GLY A 277 -7.30 -7.53 -9.24
N ALA A 278 -7.34 -7.59 -7.92
CA ALA A 278 -8.55 -7.30 -7.15
C ALA A 278 -9.05 -5.86 -7.41
N ALA A 279 -8.12 -4.88 -7.45
CA ALA A 279 -8.46 -3.49 -7.71
C ALA A 279 -8.96 -3.26 -9.15
N HIS A 280 -8.38 -3.92 -10.13
CA HIS A 280 -8.82 -3.87 -11.53
C HIS A 280 -10.24 -4.45 -11.70
N LEU A 281 -10.49 -5.65 -11.16
CA LEU A 281 -11.82 -6.27 -11.22
C LEU A 281 -12.89 -5.38 -10.57
N THR A 282 -12.58 -4.83 -9.39
CA THR A 282 -13.46 -3.90 -8.66
C THR A 282 -13.71 -2.62 -9.47
N ALA A 283 -12.65 -1.98 -9.97
CA ALA A 283 -12.76 -0.73 -10.73
C ALA A 283 -13.56 -0.91 -12.02
N SER A 284 -13.41 -2.04 -12.71
CA SER A 284 -14.18 -2.37 -13.91
C SER A 284 -15.68 -2.49 -13.61
N TRP A 285 -16.02 -3.08 -12.46
CA TRP A 285 -17.42 -3.16 -12.02
C TRP A 285 -17.99 -1.81 -11.60
N GLU A 286 -17.23 -1.01 -10.85
CA GLU A 286 -17.63 0.34 -10.41
C GLU A 286 -17.80 1.29 -11.60
N ALA A 287 -16.87 1.27 -12.57
CA ALA A 287 -16.93 2.12 -13.77
C ALA A 287 -18.15 1.80 -14.65
N ALA A 288 -18.55 0.53 -14.76
CA ALA A 288 -19.76 0.14 -15.47
C ALA A 288 -21.05 0.69 -14.82
N ARG A 289 -21.01 1.08 -13.55
CA ARG A 289 -22.15 1.64 -12.79
C ARG A 289 -22.15 3.16 -12.71
N ASP A 290 -21.00 3.79 -12.91
CA ASP A 290 -20.84 5.25 -12.87
C ASP A 290 -20.06 5.70 -14.13
N PRO A 291 -20.66 5.56 -15.33
CA PRO A 291 -20.00 5.88 -16.58
C PRO A 291 -19.70 7.40 -16.68
N GLY A 292 -18.55 7.72 -17.22
CA GLY A 292 -18.06 9.10 -17.34
C GLY A 292 -17.31 9.61 -16.10
N ARG A 293 -17.27 8.86 -15.02
CA ARG A 293 -16.39 9.15 -13.87
C ARG A 293 -15.07 8.37 -14.03
N LEU A 294 -13.96 9.06 -13.85
CA LEU A 294 -12.64 8.42 -13.90
C LEU A 294 -12.39 7.55 -12.66
N HIS A 295 -11.96 6.30 -12.90
CA HIS A 295 -11.57 5.35 -11.87
C HIS A 295 -10.05 5.12 -11.91
N LEU A 296 -9.35 5.42 -10.82
CA LEU A 296 -7.93 5.20 -10.66
C LEU A 296 -7.68 3.89 -9.89
N VAL A 297 -7.11 2.92 -10.55
CA VAL A 297 -6.66 1.65 -9.96
C VAL A 297 -5.27 1.83 -9.36
N LEU A 298 -5.08 1.50 -8.09
CA LEU A 298 -3.78 1.50 -7.43
C LEU A 298 -3.08 0.14 -7.62
N GLY A 299 -2.10 0.11 -8.51
CA GLY A 299 -1.27 -1.05 -8.79
C GLY A 299 -0.02 -1.07 -7.93
N ALA A 300 -0.10 -1.69 -6.74
CA ALA A 300 0.88 -1.55 -5.67
C ALA A 300 2.24 -2.22 -5.95
N ASP A 301 2.27 -3.29 -6.73
CA ASP A 301 3.46 -4.06 -7.07
C ASP A 301 3.30 -4.84 -8.39
N THR A 302 4.41 -5.46 -8.82
CA THR A 302 4.44 -6.30 -10.01
C THR A 302 4.02 -7.74 -9.71
N GLY A 303 3.76 -8.53 -10.77
CA GLY A 303 3.32 -9.93 -10.67
C GLY A 303 4.40 -10.92 -10.20
N HIS A 304 5.68 -10.53 -10.13
CA HIS A 304 6.80 -11.46 -9.90
C HIS A 304 6.65 -12.30 -8.62
N ARG A 305 6.18 -11.70 -7.53
CA ARG A 305 5.97 -12.39 -6.24
C ARG A 305 4.83 -13.42 -6.27
N TYR A 306 4.02 -13.39 -7.31
CA TYR A 306 2.83 -14.21 -7.48
C TYR A 306 2.95 -15.18 -8.65
N ALA A 307 4.15 -15.31 -9.25
CA ALA A 307 4.38 -16.10 -10.45
C ALA A 307 3.84 -17.53 -10.31
N GLU A 308 4.21 -18.25 -9.25
CA GLU A 308 3.78 -19.64 -9.05
C GLU A 308 2.34 -19.76 -8.55
N ARG A 309 1.94 -18.92 -7.57
CA ARG A 309 0.63 -19.06 -6.91
C ARG A 309 -0.54 -18.53 -7.72
N VAL A 310 -0.29 -17.61 -8.66
CA VAL A 310 -1.32 -16.97 -9.47
C VAL A 310 -1.09 -17.27 -10.97
N PHE A 311 0.04 -16.86 -11.52
CA PHE A 311 0.21 -16.87 -12.99
C PHE A 311 0.51 -18.25 -13.55
N ALA A 312 1.25 -19.11 -12.86
CA ALA A 312 1.42 -20.51 -13.27
C ALA A 312 0.09 -21.28 -13.25
N ARG A 313 -0.87 -20.82 -12.45
CA ARG A 313 -2.23 -21.39 -12.35
C ARG A 313 -3.27 -20.66 -13.20
N HIS A 314 -2.86 -19.87 -14.20
CA HIS A 314 -3.75 -19.03 -15.02
C HIS A 314 -4.89 -19.79 -15.71
N ALA A 315 -4.74 -21.09 -15.94
CA ALA A 315 -5.80 -21.93 -16.49
C ALA A 315 -7.00 -22.13 -15.53
N GLU A 316 -6.79 -21.92 -14.22
CA GLU A 316 -7.83 -22.00 -13.18
C GLU A 316 -8.58 -20.66 -13.01
N ALA A 317 -8.09 -19.58 -13.62
CA ALA A 317 -8.67 -18.26 -13.45
C ALA A 317 -10.09 -18.18 -14.02
N LEU A 318 -10.99 -17.61 -13.24
CA LEU A 318 -12.37 -17.33 -13.67
C LEU A 318 -12.37 -16.25 -14.76
N ASP A 319 -13.43 -16.26 -15.61
CA ASP A 319 -13.65 -15.18 -16.57
C ASP A 319 -14.15 -13.92 -15.83
N PRO A 320 -13.41 -12.80 -15.83
CA PRO A 320 -13.81 -11.58 -15.15
C PRO A 320 -15.15 -11.01 -15.63
N ALA A 321 -15.48 -11.21 -16.91
CA ALA A 321 -16.69 -10.65 -17.54
C ALA A 321 -18.00 -11.11 -16.89
N GLY A 322 -18.01 -12.31 -16.31
CA GLY A 322 -19.17 -12.89 -15.62
C GLY A 322 -19.29 -12.59 -14.13
N LEU A 323 -18.22 -12.05 -13.51
CA LEU A 323 -18.18 -11.88 -12.06
C LEU A 323 -18.92 -10.63 -11.61
N ARG A 324 -19.71 -10.76 -10.54
CA ARG A 324 -20.49 -9.67 -9.93
C ARG A 324 -20.53 -9.83 -8.42
N PRO A 325 -20.42 -8.72 -7.66
CA PRO A 325 -20.56 -8.77 -6.22
C PRO A 325 -22.03 -8.90 -5.80
N ARG A 326 -22.22 -9.46 -4.62
CA ARG A 326 -23.43 -9.30 -3.86
C ARG A 326 -23.44 -7.92 -3.20
N ILE A 327 -24.44 -7.10 -3.48
CA ILE A 327 -24.64 -5.83 -2.79
C ILE A 327 -25.29 -6.13 -1.44
N ILE A 328 -24.70 -5.62 -0.36
CA ILE A 328 -25.16 -5.84 1.01
C ILE A 328 -25.35 -4.51 1.75
N ALA A 329 -26.22 -4.51 2.76
CA ALA A 329 -26.52 -3.34 3.58
C ALA A 329 -25.78 -3.35 4.94
N SER A 330 -25.37 -4.53 5.41
CA SER A 330 -24.71 -4.73 6.71
C SER A 330 -23.51 -5.67 6.57
N PRO A 331 -22.47 -5.51 7.41
CA PRO A 331 -21.38 -6.50 7.51
C PRO A 331 -21.86 -7.90 7.90
N ASP A 332 -23.00 -8.03 8.56
CA ASP A 332 -23.60 -9.32 8.91
C ASP A 332 -24.07 -10.11 7.68
N ASP A 333 -24.38 -9.39 6.59
CA ASP A 333 -24.80 -9.98 5.31
C ASP A 333 -23.62 -10.43 4.43
N LEU A 334 -22.38 -10.20 4.88
CA LEU A 334 -21.17 -10.61 4.13
C LEU A 334 -21.27 -12.10 3.74
N ARG A 335 -20.94 -12.37 2.48
CA ARG A 335 -20.86 -13.73 1.92
C ARG A 335 -19.77 -13.80 0.85
N PRO A 336 -18.91 -14.80 0.90
CA PRO A 336 -18.05 -15.15 -0.22
C PRO A 336 -18.90 -15.48 -1.48
N PRO A 337 -18.34 -15.36 -2.68
CA PRO A 337 -16.94 -15.05 -2.98
C PRO A 337 -16.66 -13.55 -3.17
N TRP A 338 -17.67 -12.70 -3.39
CA TRP A 338 -17.53 -11.26 -3.58
C TRP A 338 -18.75 -10.51 -3.03
N SER A 339 -18.52 -9.65 -2.05
CA SER A 339 -19.53 -8.75 -1.48
C SER A 339 -19.10 -7.30 -1.63
N VAL A 340 -20.07 -6.38 -1.72
CA VAL A 340 -19.84 -4.93 -1.74
C VAL A 340 -20.84 -4.22 -0.86
N MET A 341 -20.39 -3.19 -0.13
CA MET A 341 -21.22 -2.35 0.72
C MET A 341 -20.82 -0.89 0.60
N GLU A 342 -21.82 0.00 0.56
CA GLU A 342 -21.61 1.43 0.83
C GLU A 342 -21.20 1.59 2.29
N TRP A 343 -19.92 1.94 2.50
CA TRP A 343 -19.36 2.11 3.83
C TRP A 343 -19.76 3.45 4.45
N ALA A 344 -19.86 4.49 3.60
CA ALA A 344 -20.37 5.82 3.93
C ALA A 344 -19.75 6.44 5.20
N GLY A 345 -18.44 6.33 5.34
CA GLY A 345 -17.71 6.94 6.46
C GLY A 345 -17.92 6.26 7.82
N ARG A 346 -18.35 5.00 7.85
CA ARG A 346 -18.50 4.24 9.11
C ARG A 346 -17.16 4.10 9.83
N THR A 347 -17.24 4.02 11.15
CA THR A 347 -16.06 3.76 12.01
C THR A 347 -15.58 2.31 11.89
N ALA A 348 -14.41 2.03 12.48
CA ALA A 348 -13.84 0.69 12.53
C ALA A 348 -14.81 -0.34 13.15
N PRO A 349 -14.93 -1.54 12.56
CA PRO A 349 -15.57 -2.68 13.21
C PRO A 349 -14.92 -2.98 14.57
N GLU A 350 -15.66 -3.62 15.48
CA GLU A 350 -15.16 -3.93 16.82
C GLU A 350 -13.83 -4.72 16.77
N ALA A 351 -13.75 -5.74 15.93
CA ALA A 351 -12.55 -6.56 15.74
C ALA A 351 -11.33 -5.78 15.18
N ALA A 352 -11.57 -4.64 14.51
CA ALA A 352 -10.52 -3.78 13.98
C ALA A 352 -10.14 -2.63 14.92
N ARG A 353 -10.85 -2.45 16.04
CA ARG A 353 -10.51 -1.43 17.03
C ARG A 353 -9.25 -1.85 17.76
N THR A 354 -8.26 -0.99 17.75
CA THR A 354 -7.10 -1.14 18.62
C THR A 354 -7.57 -0.87 20.04
N THR A 355 -7.43 -1.83 20.94
CA THR A 355 -7.56 -1.55 22.37
C THR A 355 -6.44 -0.57 22.75
N GLU A 356 -6.80 0.61 23.22
CA GLU A 356 -5.87 1.56 23.82
C GLU A 356 -5.11 0.79 24.91
N GLY A 357 -3.80 0.58 24.75
CA GLY A 357 -2.96 -0.20 25.67
C GLY A 357 -2.27 -1.43 25.04
N ALA A 358 -2.89 -2.16 24.13
CA ALA A 358 -2.22 -3.33 23.50
C ALA A 358 -1.13 -2.89 22.50
N TRP A 359 -1.27 -1.70 21.91
CA TRP A 359 -0.36 -1.15 20.89
C TRP A 359 0.04 0.30 21.14
N SER A 360 -0.52 0.94 22.18
CA SER A 360 -0.08 2.27 22.63
C SER A 360 1.34 2.18 23.17
N SER A 361 2.08 3.21 22.93
CA SER A 361 3.42 3.47 23.46
C SER A 361 3.38 3.64 24.98
N GLU A 362 3.38 2.57 25.76
CA GLU A 362 4.11 2.64 27.02
C GLU A 362 5.60 2.64 26.67
N GLY A 363 6.12 3.82 26.43
CA GLY A 363 7.50 4.03 26.04
C GLY A 363 7.69 5.28 25.18
N ASP A 364 7.03 6.39 25.48
CA ASP A 364 7.65 7.68 25.26
C ASP A 364 8.90 7.72 26.15
N VAL A 365 10.00 7.20 25.60
CA VAL A 365 11.32 7.44 26.18
C VAL A 365 11.51 8.95 26.14
N PRO A 366 11.64 9.64 27.28
CA PRO A 366 11.90 11.07 27.30
C PRO A 366 13.17 11.31 26.47
N SER A 367 13.09 12.23 25.52
CA SER A 367 14.25 12.69 24.78
C SER A 367 15.39 12.97 25.76
N PRO A 368 16.60 12.43 25.55
CA PRO A 368 17.73 12.80 26.39
C PRO A 368 17.86 14.32 26.36
N SER A 369 17.82 14.95 27.53
CA SER A 369 18.02 16.39 27.70
C SER A 369 19.40 16.75 27.14
N MET A 370 19.42 17.37 25.96
CA MET A 370 20.63 17.93 25.38
C MET A 370 21.01 19.17 26.21
N SER A 371 22.05 19.02 26.99
CA SER A 371 22.79 20.16 27.48
C SER A 371 23.42 20.91 26.30
N PRO A 372 23.36 22.25 26.24
CA PRO A 372 23.94 22.99 25.13
C PRO A 372 25.46 23.01 25.25
N SER A 373 26.16 22.50 24.26
CA SER A 373 27.58 22.78 24.02
C SER A 373 27.77 23.52 22.70
N PRO A 374 28.69 24.49 22.65
CA PRO A 374 28.70 25.53 21.65
C PRO A 374 29.49 25.19 20.41
N SER A 375 29.04 25.78 19.30
CA SER A 375 29.76 26.19 18.08
C SER A 375 30.27 25.17 17.09
N SER A 376 29.86 25.47 15.85
CA SER A 376 30.42 25.13 14.53
C SER A 376 30.10 23.76 13.95
N VAL A 377 28.99 23.72 13.22
CA VAL A 377 28.78 22.71 12.17
C VAL A 377 28.61 23.45 10.85
N PRO A 378 29.34 23.09 9.78
CA PRO A 378 29.11 23.66 8.46
C PRO A 378 27.76 23.21 7.92
N SER A 379 27.04 24.14 7.30
CA SER A 379 25.78 23.94 6.63
C SER A 379 25.95 22.92 5.48
N VAL A 380 25.36 21.76 5.62
CA VAL A 380 25.15 20.84 4.49
C VAL A 380 23.90 21.33 3.77
N GLU A 381 24.06 21.89 2.60
CA GLU A 381 22.97 22.18 1.69
C GLU A 381 22.24 20.86 1.33
N LEU A 382 21.00 20.74 1.78
CA LEU A 382 20.07 19.71 1.33
C LEU A 382 19.62 20.12 -0.07
N LEU A 383 20.16 19.47 -1.09
CA LEU A 383 19.63 19.57 -2.44
C LEU A 383 18.21 19.03 -2.52
N PRO A 384 17.36 19.58 -3.42
CA PRO A 384 15.91 19.35 -3.51
C PRO A 384 15.50 17.92 -3.84
#